data_50ab80b8251d8c550027075606e4f65e
#
_entry.id   50ab80b8251d8c550027075606e4f65e
#
_cell.length_a   1.000
_cell.length_b   1.000
_cell.length_c   1.000
_cell.angle_alpha   90.00
_cell.angle_beta   90.00
_cell.angle_gamma   90.00
#
_symmetry.space_group_name_H-M   'P 1'
#
loop_
_entity.id
_entity.type
_entity.pdbx_description
1 polymer ?
#
loop_
_entity_poly.entity_id
_entity_poly.type
_entity_poly.pdbx_seq_one_letter_code
_entity_poly.pdbx_strand_id
1 'polypeptide(L)'
;MTRWSFSAALVLAVELTLPPNSAAQLPGVENGEWRYLGGDAGHTRSNPELTQINATNFSELEVAWIWRGSNFGAGVEYTSRSTPVFVDGVLYTVSGQRRQVVAIDAATGEMLWTFREPETMRYLRSPRTDFGKGVAYADVDGQGVVYVTSPAFFLWALDARTG
;
A
#
# COMPACT_ATOMS: atom_id res chain seq x y z
N MET A 1 -79.25 17.87 -12.32
CA MET A 1 -78.29 18.38 -11.30
C MET A 1 -77.14 17.37 -11.16
N THR A 2 -76.07 17.56 -11.89
CA THR A 2 -74.94 16.61 -11.97
C THR A 2 -73.78 17.15 -11.11
N ARG A 3 -73.43 16.47 -9.99
CA ARG A 3 -72.39 16.83 -9.10
C ARG A 3 -71.07 16.21 -9.62
N TRP A 4 -70.10 17.05 -9.97
CA TRP A 4 -68.75 16.66 -10.30
C TRP A 4 -67.89 16.62 -9.02
N SER A 5 -67.39 15.42 -8.68
CA SER A 5 -66.50 15.25 -7.59
C SER A 5 -65.07 15.37 -8.15
N PHE A 6 -64.30 16.38 -7.72
CA PHE A 6 -62.86 16.49 -7.99
C PHE A 6 -62.11 15.67 -6.95
N SER A 7 -61.49 14.60 -7.38
CA SER A 7 -60.52 13.89 -6.57
C SER A 7 -59.16 14.57 -6.72
N ALA A 8 -58.70 15.21 -5.67
CA ALA A 8 -57.33 15.75 -5.60
C ALA A 8 -56.35 14.60 -5.38
N ALA A 9 -55.52 14.29 -6.37
CA ALA A 9 -54.43 13.36 -6.23
C ALA A 9 -53.25 14.08 -5.54
N LEU A 10 -52.94 13.66 -4.32
CA LEU A 10 -51.74 14.13 -3.59
C LEU A 10 -50.54 13.44 -4.18
N VAL A 11 -49.70 14.16 -4.95
CA VAL A 11 -48.40 13.67 -5.43
C VAL A 11 -47.39 13.89 -4.31
N LEU A 12 -47.02 12.81 -3.64
CA LEU A 12 -45.95 12.82 -2.66
C LEU A 12 -44.61 12.82 -3.44
N ALA A 13 -43.97 13.97 -3.57
CA ALA A 13 -42.59 14.06 -4.07
C ALA A 13 -41.64 13.59 -2.96
N VAL A 14 -41.14 12.36 -3.07
CA VAL A 14 -40.02 11.89 -2.26
C VAL A 14 -38.76 12.49 -2.86
N GLU A 15 -38.27 13.57 -2.28
CA GLU A 15 -36.93 14.07 -2.59
C GLU A 15 -35.91 13.07 -2.05
N LEU A 16 -35.34 12.25 -2.94
CA LEU A 16 -34.15 11.47 -2.66
C LEU A 16 -33.00 12.45 -2.54
N THR A 17 -32.72 12.97 -1.35
CA THR A 17 -31.47 13.67 -1.05
C THR A 17 -30.38 12.61 -1.05
N LEU A 18 -29.73 12.42 -2.21
CA LEU A 18 -28.45 11.74 -2.24
C LEU A 18 -27.49 12.56 -1.35
N PRO A 19 -26.80 11.93 -0.40
CA PRO A 19 -25.77 12.64 0.34
C PRO A 19 -24.78 13.22 -0.67
N PRO A 20 -24.23 14.42 -0.43
CA PRO A 20 -23.17 14.92 -1.28
C PRO A 20 -22.09 13.83 -1.35
N ASN A 21 -21.61 13.55 -2.55
CA ASN A 21 -20.47 12.65 -2.76
C ASN A 21 -19.26 13.16 -1.95
N SER A 22 -19.26 12.94 -0.66
CA SER A 22 -18.03 12.70 0.05
C SER A 22 -17.59 11.36 -0.50
N ALA A 23 -16.70 11.34 -1.47
CA ALA A 23 -15.92 10.16 -1.77
C ALA A 23 -15.38 9.74 -0.40
N ALA A 24 -15.99 8.70 0.19
CA ALA A 24 -15.56 8.22 1.48
C ALA A 24 -14.10 7.87 1.29
N GLN A 25 -13.22 8.60 1.95
CA GLN A 25 -11.79 8.31 1.92
C GLN A 25 -11.65 6.88 2.40
N LEU A 26 -11.22 6.00 1.50
CA LEU A 26 -11.05 4.61 1.84
C LEU A 26 -9.86 4.49 2.77
N PRO A 27 -9.89 3.58 3.76
CA PRO A 27 -8.81 3.45 4.73
C PRO A 27 -7.48 3.11 4.06
N GLY A 28 -6.38 3.56 4.65
CA GLY A 28 -5.02 3.20 4.26
C GLY A 28 -4.11 4.36 3.84
N VAL A 29 -4.62 5.59 3.84
CA VAL A 29 -3.85 6.81 3.53
C VAL A 29 -3.90 7.84 4.64
N GLU A 30 -4.50 7.51 5.78
CA GLU A 30 -4.58 8.36 6.95
C GLU A 30 -3.18 8.73 7.45
N ASN A 31 -3.02 9.93 7.96
CA ASN A 31 -1.73 10.45 8.44
C ASN A 31 -0.62 10.47 7.38
N GLY A 32 -0.98 10.56 6.10
CA GLY A 32 -0.02 10.53 4.99
C GLY A 32 0.51 9.15 4.65
N GLU A 33 -0.03 8.09 5.20
CA GLU A 33 0.39 6.71 4.98
C GLU A 33 0.04 6.18 3.57
N TRP A 34 0.59 5.00 3.24
CA TRP A 34 0.35 4.27 2.00
C TRP A 34 0.30 2.77 2.30
N ARG A 35 -0.81 2.33 2.90
CA ARG A 35 -0.94 0.98 3.45
C ARG A 35 -1.19 -0.12 2.42
N TYR A 36 -1.68 0.23 1.24
CA TYR A 36 -2.03 -0.72 0.17
C TYR A 36 -1.24 -0.45 -1.10
N LEU A 37 -1.26 -1.40 -2.03
CA LEU A 37 -0.62 -1.28 -3.35
C LEU A 37 -1.02 0.01 -4.09
N GLY A 38 -2.24 0.45 -3.94
CA GLY A 38 -2.78 1.66 -4.55
C GLY A 38 -3.02 2.79 -3.56
N GLY A 39 -2.36 2.80 -2.41
CA GLY A 39 -2.51 3.78 -1.34
C GLY A 39 -3.61 3.40 -0.37
N ASP A 40 -4.84 3.40 -0.80
CA ASP A 40 -6.02 3.03 -0.04
C ASP A 40 -6.57 1.65 -0.43
N ALA A 41 -7.57 1.17 0.31
CA ALA A 41 -8.23 -0.10 0.05
C ALA A 41 -8.96 -0.16 -1.31
N GLY A 42 -9.27 0.97 -1.91
CA GLY A 42 -9.89 1.08 -3.24
C GLY A 42 -8.88 1.20 -4.37
N HIS A 43 -7.59 1.24 -4.08
CA HIS A 43 -6.52 1.42 -5.06
C HIS A 43 -6.66 2.70 -5.90
N THR A 44 -7.10 3.80 -5.28
CA THR A 44 -7.33 5.07 -5.98
C THR A 44 -6.05 5.76 -6.41
N ARG A 45 -4.89 5.37 -5.82
CA ARG A 45 -3.57 5.97 -6.06
C ARG A 45 -3.53 7.46 -5.72
N SER A 46 -4.33 7.84 -4.75
CA SER A 46 -4.43 9.21 -4.27
C SER A 46 -4.27 9.24 -2.76
N ASN A 47 -3.49 10.20 -2.28
CA ASN A 47 -3.43 10.53 -0.88
C ASN A 47 -3.67 12.04 -0.73
N PRO A 48 -4.90 12.46 -0.42
CA PRO A 48 -5.27 13.88 -0.35
C PRO A 48 -4.65 14.60 0.86
N GLU A 49 -4.09 13.87 1.82
CA GLU A 49 -3.41 14.48 2.97
C GLU A 49 -1.98 14.95 2.65
N LEU A 50 -1.38 14.44 1.56
CA LEU A 50 -0.05 14.83 1.12
C LEU A 50 -0.10 16.15 0.33
N THR A 51 -0.13 17.27 1.01
CA THR A 51 -0.25 18.61 0.43
C THR A 51 1.06 19.40 0.45
N GLN A 52 2.13 18.86 1.02
CA GLN A 52 3.41 19.57 1.19
C GLN A 52 4.09 19.90 -0.16
N ILE A 53 3.95 19.00 -1.14
CA ILE A 53 4.53 19.19 -2.47
C ILE A 53 3.44 19.69 -3.41
N ASN A 54 3.71 20.81 -4.07
CA ASN A 54 2.79 21.47 -4.98
C ASN A 54 3.55 22.16 -6.12
N ALA A 55 2.84 22.77 -7.06
CA ALA A 55 3.43 23.40 -8.25
C ALA A 55 4.41 24.55 -7.93
N THR A 56 4.33 25.16 -6.75
CA THR A 56 5.19 26.30 -6.40
C THR A 56 6.54 25.89 -5.82
N ASN A 57 6.62 24.70 -5.18
CA ASN A 57 7.83 24.20 -4.55
C ASN A 57 8.41 22.93 -5.17
N PHE A 58 7.77 22.41 -6.22
CA PHE A 58 8.25 21.18 -6.88
C PHE A 58 9.69 21.30 -7.40
N SER A 59 10.10 22.48 -7.87
CA SER A 59 11.47 22.73 -8.37
C SER A 59 12.53 22.79 -7.26
N GLU A 60 12.12 22.84 -6.00
CA GLU A 60 13.00 22.92 -4.83
C GLU A 60 13.27 21.53 -4.21
N LEU A 61 12.67 20.49 -4.78
CA LEU A 61 12.86 19.12 -4.28
C LEU A 61 14.29 18.65 -4.48
N GLU A 62 14.85 18.09 -3.41
CA GLU A 62 16.17 17.46 -3.41
C GLU A 62 16.06 15.99 -3.03
N VAL A 63 17.06 15.19 -3.42
CA VAL A 63 17.13 13.78 -3.03
C VAL A 63 17.54 13.71 -1.55
N ALA A 64 16.62 13.29 -0.69
CA ALA A 64 16.90 13.14 0.74
C ALA A 64 17.86 11.98 1.02
N TRP A 65 17.65 10.84 0.37
CA TRP A 65 18.51 9.66 0.48
C TRP A 65 18.32 8.70 -0.71
N ILE A 66 19.26 7.79 -0.88
CA ILE A 66 19.22 6.73 -1.88
C ILE A 66 19.50 5.40 -1.19
N TRP A 67 18.55 4.50 -1.21
CA TRP A 67 18.73 3.14 -0.73
C TRP A 67 19.01 2.18 -1.90
N ARG A 68 19.97 1.27 -1.75
CA ARG A 68 20.42 0.39 -2.83
C ARG A 68 20.12 -1.07 -2.53
N GLY A 69 19.27 -1.70 -3.31
CA GLY A 69 18.97 -3.13 -3.23
C GLY A 69 20.10 -4.05 -3.68
N SER A 70 21.16 -3.52 -4.32
CA SER A 70 22.32 -4.31 -4.79
C SER A 70 23.13 -4.96 -3.67
N ASN A 71 22.93 -4.53 -2.43
CA ASN A 71 23.60 -5.12 -1.27
C ASN A 71 23.09 -6.52 -0.91
N PHE A 72 22.02 -7.00 -1.53
CA PHE A 72 21.35 -8.26 -1.19
C PHE A 72 21.72 -9.46 -2.09
N GLY A 73 22.84 -9.43 -2.74
CA GLY A 73 23.34 -10.57 -3.50
C GLY A 73 24.07 -10.18 -4.78
N ALA A 74 24.73 -11.15 -5.38
CA ALA A 74 25.57 -10.96 -6.56
C ALA A 74 24.76 -10.70 -7.85
N GLY A 75 23.47 -10.95 -7.83
CA GLY A 75 22.58 -10.74 -8.98
C GLY A 75 21.91 -9.38 -8.92
N VAL A 76 21.83 -8.73 -10.07
CA VAL A 76 21.09 -7.48 -10.20
C VAL A 76 19.60 -7.81 -10.37
N GLU A 77 18.73 -7.12 -9.64
CA GLU A 77 17.29 -7.18 -9.88
C GLU A 77 16.96 -6.40 -11.15
N TYR A 78 16.72 -7.11 -12.25
CA TYR A 78 16.40 -6.49 -13.54
C TYR A 78 14.96 -6.00 -13.64
N THR A 79 14.07 -6.48 -12.75
CA THR A 79 12.65 -6.17 -12.84
C THR A 79 12.07 -6.03 -11.44
N SER A 80 12.15 -4.84 -10.87
CA SER A 80 11.39 -4.53 -9.66
C SER A 80 9.93 -4.28 -10.02
N ARG A 81 9.03 -5.01 -9.36
CA ARG A 81 7.56 -4.86 -9.50
C ARG A 81 6.89 -4.67 -8.15
N SER A 82 7.67 -4.41 -7.12
CA SER A 82 7.13 -4.14 -5.80
C SER A 82 6.78 -2.67 -5.65
N THR A 83 5.61 -2.41 -5.09
CA THR A 83 5.25 -1.10 -4.57
C THR A 83 5.49 -1.14 -3.07
N PRO A 84 6.29 -0.24 -2.51
CA PRO A 84 6.44 -0.12 -1.07
C PRO A 84 5.10 0.22 -0.40
N VAL A 85 4.90 -0.26 0.82
CA VAL A 85 3.88 0.25 1.73
C VAL A 85 4.55 1.13 2.77
N PHE A 86 3.88 2.19 3.17
CA PHE A 86 4.38 3.15 4.15
C PHE A 86 3.43 3.22 5.33
N VAL A 87 3.92 2.88 6.51
CA VAL A 87 3.14 2.83 7.76
C VAL A 87 4.02 3.28 8.91
N ASP A 88 3.54 4.17 9.75
CA ASP A 88 4.20 4.65 10.96
C ASP A 88 5.67 5.07 10.74
N GLY A 89 5.95 5.79 9.65
CA GLY A 89 7.29 6.24 9.33
C GLY A 89 8.21 5.19 8.72
N VAL A 90 7.73 3.97 8.50
CA VAL A 90 8.53 2.86 7.95
C VAL A 90 8.06 2.47 6.54
N LEU A 91 9.01 2.36 5.63
CA LEU A 91 8.79 1.80 4.29
C LEU A 91 9.10 0.30 4.31
N TYR A 92 8.09 -0.51 3.97
CA TYR A 92 8.24 -1.94 3.78
C TYR A 92 8.21 -2.27 2.30
N THR A 93 9.20 -2.98 1.82
CA THR A 93 9.28 -3.39 0.42
C THR A 93 10.00 -4.72 0.25
N VAL A 94 9.99 -5.22 -0.98
CA VAL A 94 10.80 -6.38 -1.37
C VAL A 94 11.89 -5.89 -2.31
N SER A 95 13.11 -6.32 -2.10
CA SER A 95 14.23 -5.96 -2.94
C SER A 95 15.22 -7.09 -3.14
N GLY A 96 16.04 -6.93 -4.17
CA GLY A 96 17.06 -7.89 -4.55
C GLY A 96 16.50 -9.12 -5.27
N GLN A 97 17.41 -9.84 -5.88
CA GLN A 97 17.10 -11.02 -6.70
C GLN A 97 16.34 -12.12 -5.94
N ARG A 98 16.44 -12.14 -4.61
CA ARG A 98 15.87 -13.21 -3.78
C ARG A 98 14.62 -12.78 -3.01
N ARG A 99 14.00 -11.66 -3.38
CA ARG A 99 12.81 -11.12 -2.73
C ARG A 99 12.98 -10.97 -1.22
N GLN A 100 14.05 -10.35 -0.79
CA GLN A 100 14.22 -10.05 0.62
C GLN A 100 13.24 -8.95 1.01
N VAL A 101 12.54 -9.14 2.11
CA VAL A 101 11.71 -8.10 2.70
C VAL A 101 12.64 -7.17 3.47
N VAL A 102 12.44 -5.89 3.32
CA VAL A 102 13.18 -4.86 4.04
C VAL A 102 12.24 -3.85 4.67
N ALA A 103 12.58 -3.41 5.86
CA ALA A 103 11.99 -2.25 6.51
C ALA A 103 13.03 -1.13 6.56
N ILE A 104 12.63 0.04 6.12
CA ILE A 104 13.50 1.21 5.97
C ILE A 104 12.85 2.37 6.71
N ASP A 105 13.61 3.06 7.56
CA ASP A 105 13.19 4.34 8.11
C ASP A 105 13.00 5.34 6.96
N ALA A 106 11.79 5.84 6.79
CA ALA A 106 11.45 6.67 5.65
C ALA A 106 12.09 8.06 5.70
N ALA A 107 12.44 8.55 6.88
CA ALA A 107 13.06 9.86 7.04
C ALA A 107 14.56 9.82 6.72
N THR A 108 15.24 8.72 7.06
CA THR A 108 16.70 8.62 6.98
C THR A 108 17.21 7.70 5.87
N GLY A 109 16.38 6.76 5.40
CA GLY A 109 16.81 5.69 4.50
C GLY A 109 17.58 4.58 5.20
N GLU A 110 17.64 4.57 6.54
CA GLU A 110 18.31 3.52 7.31
C GLU A 110 17.50 2.21 7.25
N MET A 111 18.17 1.10 7.03
CA MET A 111 17.55 -0.21 7.07
C MET A 111 17.37 -0.67 8.51
N LEU A 112 16.12 -0.85 8.94
CA LEU A 112 15.77 -1.25 10.30
C LEU A 112 15.92 -2.76 10.48
N TRP A 113 15.39 -3.54 9.54
CA TRP A 113 15.54 -4.99 9.51
C TRP A 113 15.39 -5.55 8.10
N THR A 114 15.77 -6.79 7.92
CA THR A 114 15.57 -7.54 6.68
C THR A 114 15.22 -9.00 6.98
N PHE A 115 14.32 -9.54 6.18
CA PHE A 115 13.95 -10.95 6.20
C PHE A 115 14.28 -11.60 4.86
N ARG A 116 14.89 -12.78 4.93
CA ARG A 116 15.18 -13.62 3.78
C ARG A 116 14.69 -15.04 4.02
N GLU A 117 13.89 -15.55 3.09
CA GLU A 117 13.48 -16.94 3.14
C GLU A 117 14.68 -17.89 3.08
N PRO A 118 14.72 -18.97 3.90
CA PRO A 118 15.75 -19.98 3.84
C PRO A 118 15.86 -20.64 2.46
N GLU A 119 17.08 -20.88 1.99
CA GLU A 119 17.32 -21.59 0.74
C GLU A 119 17.03 -23.09 0.91
N THR A 120 15.89 -23.50 0.45
CA THR A 120 15.49 -24.90 0.37
C THR A 120 15.55 -25.40 -1.07
N MET A 121 15.50 -26.71 -1.29
CA MET A 121 15.37 -27.26 -2.65
C MET A 121 14.12 -26.75 -3.38
N ARG A 122 13.06 -26.47 -2.64
CA ARG A 122 11.84 -25.85 -3.18
C ARG A 122 12.09 -24.43 -3.66
N TYR A 123 12.83 -23.66 -2.89
CA TYR A 123 13.28 -22.32 -3.29
C TYR A 123 14.14 -22.38 -4.54
N LEU A 124 15.20 -23.21 -4.55
CA LEU A 124 16.15 -23.29 -5.67
C LEU A 124 15.52 -23.76 -6.97
N ARG A 125 14.46 -24.55 -6.91
CA ARG A 125 13.72 -25.04 -8.09
C ARG A 125 12.53 -24.16 -8.45
N SER A 126 12.30 -23.08 -7.77
CA SER A 126 11.20 -22.17 -8.07
C SER A 126 11.45 -21.48 -9.42
N PRO A 127 10.46 -21.43 -10.32
CA PRO A 127 10.57 -20.69 -11.57
C PRO A 127 10.42 -19.16 -11.39
N ARG A 128 10.24 -18.69 -10.16
CA ARG A 128 9.89 -17.30 -9.85
C ARG A 128 10.78 -16.68 -8.78
N THR A 129 12.07 -17.00 -8.77
CA THR A 129 13.02 -16.47 -7.77
C THR A 129 13.29 -14.98 -7.93
N ASP A 130 13.22 -14.45 -9.15
CA ASP A 130 13.81 -13.16 -9.51
C ASP A 130 12.84 -11.97 -9.50
N PHE A 131 11.59 -12.16 -9.07
CA PHE A 131 10.57 -11.10 -9.14
C PHE A 131 10.01 -10.77 -7.77
N GLY A 132 10.26 -9.58 -7.29
CA GLY A 132 9.53 -8.99 -6.17
C GLY A 132 8.06 -8.76 -6.51
N LYS A 133 7.16 -9.16 -5.60
CA LYS A 133 5.70 -8.96 -5.72
C LYS A 133 5.18 -7.87 -4.79
N GLY A 134 6.06 -7.31 -3.96
CA GLY A 134 5.68 -6.40 -2.90
C GLY A 134 5.25 -7.13 -1.63
N VAL A 135 4.81 -6.36 -0.68
CA VAL A 135 4.33 -6.80 0.63
C VAL A 135 2.91 -6.29 0.84
N ALA A 136 2.20 -6.89 1.80
CA ALA A 136 0.97 -6.35 2.35
C ALA A 136 1.18 -6.08 3.84
N TYR A 137 0.49 -5.11 4.38
CA TYR A 137 0.51 -4.77 5.80
C TYR A 137 -0.89 -4.89 6.39
N ALA A 138 -0.99 -5.39 7.61
CA ALA A 138 -2.21 -5.34 8.40
C ALA A 138 -1.91 -5.19 9.89
N ASP A 139 -2.81 -4.53 10.60
CA ASP A 139 -2.85 -4.56 12.05
C ASP A 139 -3.68 -5.78 12.48
N VAL A 140 -3.07 -6.65 13.24
CA VAL A 140 -3.69 -7.86 13.79
C VAL A 140 -3.61 -7.80 15.30
N ASP A 141 -4.74 -7.66 15.96
CA ASP A 141 -4.83 -7.55 17.42
C ASP A 141 -3.91 -6.47 18.03
N GLY A 142 -3.76 -5.35 17.32
CA GLY A 142 -2.90 -4.24 17.75
C GLY A 142 -1.42 -4.41 17.46
N GLN A 143 -1.07 -5.44 16.70
CA GLN A 143 0.30 -5.70 16.25
C GLN A 143 0.41 -5.54 14.73
N GLY A 144 1.36 -4.75 14.28
CA GLY A 144 1.65 -4.62 12.84
C GLY A 144 2.27 -5.91 12.27
N VAL A 145 1.72 -6.40 11.18
CA VAL A 145 2.18 -7.61 10.49
C VAL A 145 2.42 -7.33 9.03
N VAL A 146 3.61 -7.70 8.55
CA VAL A 146 3.99 -7.62 7.14
C VAL A 146 3.87 -9.00 6.51
N TYR A 147 3.07 -9.12 5.46
CA TYR A 147 2.86 -10.35 4.72
C TYR A 147 3.64 -10.33 3.41
N VAL A 148 4.28 -11.45 3.09
CA VAL A 148 4.97 -11.62 1.81
C VAL A 148 4.78 -13.03 1.26
N THR A 149 4.53 -13.12 -0.04
CA THR A 149 4.57 -14.40 -0.76
C THR A 149 5.98 -14.66 -1.26
N SER A 150 6.55 -15.78 -0.86
CA SER A 150 7.94 -16.12 -1.14
C SER A 150 8.14 -16.86 -2.46
N PRO A 151 9.38 -16.91 -2.97
CA PRO A 151 9.73 -17.75 -4.13
C PRO A 151 9.38 -19.23 -3.97
N ALA A 152 9.48 -19.76 -2.76
CA ALA A 152 9.10 -21.15 -2.48
C ALA A 152 7.60 -21.36 -2.29
N PHE A 153 6.78 -20.35 -2.59
CA PHE A 153 5.31 -20.37 -2.49
C PHE A 153 4.80 -20.52 -1.05
N PHE A 154 5.51 -19.95 -0.10
CA PHE A 154 5.00 -19.74 1.26
C PHE A 154 4.42 -18.35 1.40
N LEU A 155 3.45 -18.21 2.27
CA LEU A 155 3.02 -16.94 2.83
C LEU A 155 3.69 -16.79 4.20
N TRP A 156 4.55 -15.80 4.31
CA TRP A 156 5.19 -15.41 5.57
C TRP A 156 4.43 -14.26 6.19
N ALA A 157 4.27 -14.31 7.50
CA ALA A 157 3.77 -13.22 8.33
C ALA A 157 4.90 -12.81 9.28
N LEU A 158 5.37 -11.59 9.13
CA LEU A 158 6.52 -11.04 9.84
C LEU A 158 6.04 -9.98 10.81
N ASP A 159 6.59 -9.93 12.01
CA ASP A 159 6.37 -8.81 12.91
C ASP A 159 6.92 -7.54 12.26
N ALA A 160 6.08 -6.50 12.14
CA ALA A 160 6.44 -5.29 11.41
C ALA A 160 7.62 -4.53 12.04
N ARG A 161 7.83 -4.69 13.34
CA ARG A 161 8.88 -4.01 14.10
C ARG A 161 10.21 -4.74 14.05
N THR A 162 10.20 -6.07 13.97
CA THR A 162 11.42 -6.87 14.15
C THR A 162 11.78 -7.76 12.97
N GLY A 163 10.87 -7.96 12.01
CA GLY A 163 11.06 -8.85 10.86
C GLY A 163 10.88 -10.32 11.20
#